data_b9026b958be316acaf53f6b5fcbe2ec8
#
_entry.id   b9026b958be316acaf53f6b5fcbe2ec8
#
_cell.length_a   1.000
_cell.length_b   1.000
_cell.length_c   1.000
_cell.angle_alpha   90.00
_cell.angle_beta   90.00
_cell.angle_gamma   90.00
#
_symmetry.space_group_name_H-M   'P 1'
#
loop_
_entity.id
_entity.type
_entity.pdbx_description
1 polymer ?
#
loop_
_entity_poly.entity_id
_entity_poly.type
_entity_poly.pdbx_seq_one_letter_code
_entity_poly.pdbx_strand_id
1 'polypeptide(L)'
;TATATTREAVLVRRDDVTAAVSTDIRVEGPTISPAVTGEIRIDRAEVRLVNATPPSLPTLGDIEIKGEPPEEQEEEADGGPTLDLKIVAPGNIFVRGRGLTSEWQVDLAVNGYAASPRITGSVSAVRGTLDFLGRDFDLIRSDVRFLGGPEIDPLLDVAFEHEREDITGRIAVRGRASDPQLAFESEPALPEEEVLPRVIFGTNRQSLSAAQGIQL
;
A
#
# COMPACT_ATOMS: atom_id res chain seq x y z
N THR A 1 24.82 24.00 8.91
CA THR A 1 23.97 23.80 7.71
C THR A 1 24.71 22.89 6.74
N ALA A 2 24.11 21.82 6.33
CA ALA A 2 24.57 20.97 5.24
C ALA A 2 23.44 20.80 4.23
N THR A 3 23.79 20.82 2.94
CA THR A 3 22.83 20.57 1.85
C THR A 3 23.32 19.39 1.05
N ALA A 4 22.43 18.45 0.78
CA ALA A 4 22.68 17.29 -0.08
C ALA A 4 21.69 17.31 -1.24
N THR A 5 22.22 17.37 -2.45
CA THR A 5 21.42 17.27 -3.68
C THR A 5 21.89 16.04 -4.46
N THR A 6 20.97 15.17 -4.79
CA THR A 6 21.25 13.97 -5.57
C THR A 6 20.27 13.89 -6.74
N ARG A 7 20.71 13.40 -7.89
CA ARG A 7 19.86 13.16 -9.06
C ARG A 7 19.95 11.70 -9.49
N GLU A 8 18.79 11.09 -9.70
CA GLU A 8 18.64 9.71 -10.20
C GLU A 8 19.52 8.67 -9.50
N ALA A 9 19.68 8.80 -8.17
CA ALA A 9 20.39 7.77 -7.41
C ALA A 9 19.50 6.56 -7.20
N VAL A 10 20.02 5.36 -7.47
CA VAL A 10 19.35 4.11 -7.08
C VAL A 10 19.57 3.89 -5.60
N LEU A 11 18.59 4.27 -4.77
CA LEU A 11 18.70 4.16 -3.30
C LEU A 11 18.28 2.80 -2.76
N VAL A 12 17.39 2.11 -3.46
CA VAL A 12 16.86 0.80 -3.03
C VAL A 12 17.03 -0.20 -4.16
N ARG A 13 17.71 -1.30 -3.85
CA ARG A 13 17.81 -2.46 -4.72
C ARG A 13 17.64 -3.71 -3.88
N ARG A 14 16.41 -4.18 -3.81
CA ARG A 14 16.03 -5.47 -3.21
C ARG A 14 15.36 -6.31 -4.29
N ASP A 15 15.20 -7.60 -4.04
CA ASP A 15 14.59 -8.51 -5.02
C ASP A 15 13.14 -8.13 -5.37
N ASP A 16 12.46 -7.48 -4.42
CA ASP A 16 11.07 -7.08 -4.50
C ASP A 16 10.87 -5.59 -4.81
N VAL A 17 11.88 -4.72 -4.59
CA VAL A 17 11.77 -3.28 -4.78
C VAL A 17 13.02 -2.69 -5.40
N THR A 18 12.85 -1.90 -6.45
CA THR A 18 13.91 -1.05 -7.01
C THR A 18 13.38 0.36 -7.14
N ALA A 19 14.14 1.36 -6.67
CA ALA A 19 13.74 2.75 -6.78
C ALA A 19 14.94 3.65 -7.13
N ALA A 20 14.72 4.54 -8.08
CA ALA A 20 15.58 5.67 -8.41
C ALA A 20 14.92 6.95 -7.93
N VAL A 21 15.67 7.78 -7.22
CA VAL A 21 15.17 9.00 -6.62
C VAL A 21 16.11 10.18 -6.86
N SER A 22 15.53 11.37 -6.91
CA SER A 22 16.21 12.66 -6.86
C SER A 22 15.85 13.35 -5.55
N THR A 23 16.84 13.94 -4.89
CA THR A 23 16.63 14.60 -3.60
C THR A 23 17.21 15.99 -3.58
N ASP A 24 16.52 16.90 -2.90
CA ASP A 24 17.02 18.21 -2.49
C ASP A 24 16.74 18.37 -0.99
N ILE A 25 17.71 17.98 -0.16
CA ILE A 25 17.57 17.93 1.30
C ILE A 25 18.53 18.91 1.94
N ARG A 26 18.02 19.66 2.90
CA ARG A 26 18.77 20.59 3.75
C ARG A 26 18.68 20.14 5.21
N VAL A 27 19.82 20.14 5.87
CA VAL A 27 19.95 19.82 7.29
C VAL A 27 20.49 21.02 8.02
N GLU A 28 19.75 21.54 8.99
CA GLU A 28 20.08 22.73 9.76
C GLU A 28 19.88 22.50 11.26
N GLY A 29 20.65 23.24 12.08
CA GLY A 29 20.51 23.20 13.53
C GLY A 29 21.59 22.41 14.27
N PRO A 30 21.40 22.18 15.58
CA PRO A 30 22.35 21.46 16.41
C PRO A 30 22.43 19.97 16.06
N THR A 31 23.58 19.35 16.32
CA THR A 31 23.84 17.94 15.96
C THR A 31 22.87 16.96 16.64
N ILE A 32 22.35 17.31 17.80
CA ILE A 32 21.45 16.42 18.59
C ILE A 32 20.01 16.49 18.07
N SER A 33 19.56 17.63 17.54
CA SER A 33 18.20 17.84 17.03
C SER A 33 18.21 18.70 15.76
N PRO A 34 18.75 18.18 14.66
CA PRO A 34 18.76 18.91 13.39
C PRO A 34 17.35 18.94 12.79
N ALA A 35 17.05 20.01 12.05
CA ALA A 35 15.88 20.08 11.18
C ALA A 35 16.27 19.57 9.79
N VAL A 36 15.55 18.58 9.29
CA VAL A 36 15.70 18.00 7.95
C VAL A 36 14.52 18.44 7.11
N THR A 37 14.80 19.27 6.11
CA THR A 37 13.76 19.84 5.23
C THR A 37 14.08 19.54 3.77
N GLY A 38 13.06 19.50 2.90
CA GLY A 38 13.29 19.39 1.47
C GLY A 38 12.29 18.50 0.71
N GLU A 39 12.69 18.12 -0.51
CA GLU A 39 11.88 17.30 -1.40
C GLU A 39 12.63 16.03 -1.80
N ILE A 40 11.90 14.93 -1.78
CA ILE A 40 12.30 13.62 -2.33
C ILE A 40 11.39 13.33 -3.51
N ARG A 41 11.95 13.24 -4.70
CA ARG A 41 11.24 12.87 -5.91
C ARG A 41 11.58 11.44 -6.28
N ILE A 42 10.56 10.60 -6.40
CA ILE A 42 10.72 9.26 -6.94
C ILE A 42 10.64 9.36 -8.46
N ASP A 43 11.77 9.18 -9.13
CA ASP A 43 11.85 9.29 -10.60
C ASP A 43 11.29 8.04 -11.26
N ARG A 44 11.56 6.88 -10.64
CA ARG A 44 11.02 5.57 -11.04
C ARG A 44 11.08 4.59 -9.87
N ALA A 45 10.05 3.78 -9.72
CA ALA A 45 10.08 2.64 -8.82
C ALA A 45 9.40 1.42 -9.44
N GLU A 46 9.92 0.23 -9.14
CA GLU A 46 9.32 -1.05 -9.48
C GLU A 46 9.16 -1.88 -8.20
N VAL A 47 7.92 -2.25 -7.90
CA VAL A 47 7.55 -3.07 -6.76
C VAL A 47 6.98 -4.38 -7.27
N ARG A 48 7.56 -5.50 -6.82
CA ARG A 48 7.07 -6.85 -7.15
C ARG A 48 6.39 -7.45 -5.94
N LEU A 49 5.09 -7.72 -6.08
CA LEU A 49 4.32 -8.43 -5.06
C LEU A 49 4.68 -9.90 -5.10
N VAL A 50 5.73 -10.29 -4.40
CA VAL A 50 6.11 -11.69 -4.22
C VAL A 50 5.19 -12.34 -3.18
N ASN A 51 5.02 -13.67 -3.26
CA ASN A 51 4.36 -14.43 -2.21
C ASN A 51 5.31 -14.47 -1.00
N ALA A 52 5.28 -13.42 -0.19
CA ALA A 52 5.91 -13.50 1.12
C ALA A 52 5.03 -14.43 1.96
N THR A 53 5.43 -15.68 2.12
CA THR A 53 5.15 -16.39 3.36
C THR A 53 5.81 -15.50 4.42
N PRO A 54 5.09 -14.93 5.41
CA PRO A 54 5.76 -14.22 6.48
C PRO A 54 6.82 -15.18 7.03
N PRO A 55 8.09 -14.78 7.17
CA PRO A 55 9.00 -15.59 7.90
C PRO A 55 8.36 -15.79 9.27
N SER A 56 7.98 -17.02 9.57
CA SER A 56 7.64 -17.38 10.93
C SER A 56 8.93 -17.20 11.71
N LEU A 57 9.08 -16.03 12.32
CA LEU A 57 10.09 -15.84 13.34
C LEU A 57 9.81 -16.93 14.37
N PRO A 58 10.75 -17.84 14.64
CA PRO A 58 10.58 -18.74 15.76
C PRO A 58 10.38 -17.84 16.97
N THR A 59 9.21 -17.96 17.62
CA THR A 59 8.98 -17.36 18.92
C THR A 59 10.01 -17.98 19.83
N LEU A 60 11.11 -17.27 20.08
CA LEU A 60 12.01 -17.61 21.15
C LEU A 60 11.15 -17.50 22.40
N GLY A 61 10.86 -18.67 22.99
CA GLY A 61 10.13 -18.71 24.26
C GLY A 61 10.82 -17.79 25.25
N ASP A 62 10.03 -17.18 26.11
CA ASP A 62 10.45 -16.23 27.15
C ASP A 62 11.76 -16.68 27.79
N ILE A 63 12.86 -16.04 27.41
CA ILE A 63 14.13 -16.16 28.12
C ILE A 63 13.99 -15.18 29.28
N GLU A 64 13.62 -15.68 30.45
CA GLU A 64 13.65 -14.94 31.70
C GLU A 64 15.10 -14.56 32.01
N ILE A 65 15.54 -13.39 31.58
CA ILE A 65 16.84 -12.82 31.97
C ILE A 65 16.70 -12.30 33.39
N LYS A 66 17.10 -13.14 34.33
CA LYS A 66 17.09 -12.79 35.77
C LYS A 66 18.27 -11.86 36.00
N GLY A 67 18.01 -10.54 36.09
CA GLY A 67 19.00 -9.58 36.55
C GLY A 67 19.21 -8.29 35.79
N GLU A 68 18.28 -7.86 34.95
CA GLU A 68 18.28 -6.49 34.44
C GLU A 68 17.58 -5.55 35.43
N PRO A 69 18.19 -4.36 35.71
CA PRO A 69 17.47 -3.32 36.44
C PRO A 69 16.21 -2.92 35.65
N PRO A 70 15.16 -2.39 36.31
CA PRO A 70 13.98 -1.93 35.60
C PRO A 70 14.44 -0.99 34.49
N GLU A 71 14.04 -1.28 33.25
CA GLU A 71 14.19 -0.35 32.13
C GLU A 71 13.60 0.96 32.61
N GLU A 72 14.46 1.96 32.82
CA GLU A 72 14.02 3.34 32.89
C GLU A 72 13.21 3.56 31.63
N GLN A 73 11.93 3.82 31.79
CA GLN A 73 11.06 4.26 30.70
C GLN A 73 11.85 5.38 30.03
N GLU A 74 12.40 5.10 28.83
CA GLU A 74 12.97 6.16 28.02
C GLU A 74 11.86 7.20 27.86
N GLU A 75 12.02 8.28 28.61
CA GLU A 75 11.25 9.50 28.42
C GLU A 75 11.27 9.74 26.92
N GLU A 76 10.09 9.85 26.31
CA GLU A 76 9.92 10.19 24.91
C GLU A 76 10.96 11.24 24.57
N ALA A 77 11.94 10.88 23.73
CA ALA A 77 13.06 11.75 23.41
C ALA A 77 12.52 12.94 22.60
N ASP A 78 12.06 13.93 23.35
CA ASP A 78 11.72 15.27 22.90
C ASP A 78 13.04 15.95 22.49
N GLY A 79 13.60 15.58 21.35
CA GLY A 79 14.89 16.10 20.94
C GLY A 79 15.61 15.43 19.77
N GLY A 80 14.97 14.50 19.08
CA GLY A 80 15.51 13.91 17.85
C GLY A 80 15.39 14.85 16.64
N PRO A 81 15.89 14.44 15.46
CA PRO A 81 15.74 15.20 14.22
C PRO A 81 14.28 15.51 13.93
N THR A 82 13.99 16.74 13.52
CA THR A 82 12.66 17.13 13.01
C THR A 82 12.64 17.02 11.50
N LEU A 83 11.51 16.59 10.96
CA LEU A 83 11.28 16.38 9.54
C LEU A 83 10.26 17.40 9.02
N ASP A 84 10.53 17.94 7.85
CA ASP A 84 9.59 18.66 7.00
C ASP A 84 9.95 18.32 5.54
N LEU A 85 9.46 17.17 5.10
CA LEU A 85 9.81 16.58 3.82
C LEU A 85 8.57 16.42 2.93
N LYS A 86 8.73 16.77 1.67
CA LYS A 86 7.78 16.46 0.62
C LYS A 86 8.26 15.25 -0.19
N ILE A 87 7.39 14.26 -0.40
CA ILE A 87 7.68 13.08 -1.22
C ILE A 87 6.73 13.08 -2.40
N VAL A 88 7.27 13.19 -3.60
CA VAL A 88 6.49 13.25 -4.84
C VAL A 88 6.92 12.20 -5.84
N ALA A 89 5.94 11.63 -6.52
CA ALA A 89 6.12 10.84 -7.73
C ALA A 89 4.95 11.14 -8.67
N PRO A 90 5.16 11.87 -9.77
CA PRO A 90 4.05 12.19 -10.69
C PRO A 90 3.55 10.99 -11.51
N GLY A 91 4.15 9.83 -11.34
CA GLY A 91 3.91 8.55 -12.00
C GLY A 91 5.17 7.70 -11.90
N ASN A 92 5.30 6.70 -12.80
CA ASN A 92 6.47 5.81 -12.89
C ASN A 92 6.72 4.91 -11.65
N ILE A 93 5.74 4.73 -10.78
CA ILE A 93 5.78 3.71 -9.74
C ILE A 93 4.97 2.52 -10.23
N PHE A 94 5.65 1.45 -10.62
CA PHE A 94 5.02 0.25 -11.15
C PHE A 94 4.92 -0.81 -10.09
N VAL A 95 3.69 -1.28 -9.82
CA VAL A 95 3.42 -2.40 -8.92
C VAL A 95 2.93 -3.58 -9.73
N ARG A 96 3.63 -4.72 -9.63
CA ARG A 96 3.33 -5.94 -10.39
C ARG A 96 3.37 -7.17 -9.53
N GLY A 97 2.48 -8.11 -9.77
CA GLY A 97 2.44 -9.43 -9.14
C GLY A 97 1.05 -9.79 -8.62
N ARG A 98 0.82 -11.05 -8.38
CA ARG A 98 -0.48 -11.60 -7.96
C ARG A 98 -1.66 -11.21 -8.86
N GLY A 99 -1.42 -11.16 -10.17
CA GLY A 99 -2.41 -10.69 -11.15
C GLY A 99 -2.49 -9.16 -11.28
N LEU A 100 -1.95 -8.39 -10.34
CA LEU A 100 -1.96 -6.93 -10.40
C LEU A 100 -0.84 -6.40 -11.31
N THR A 101 -1.20 -5.47 -12.18
CA THR A 101 -0.28 -4.61 -12.93
C THR A 101 -0.80 -3.19 -12.85
N SER A 102 -0.06 -2.29 -12.21
CA SER A 102 -0.53 -0.92 -11.96
C SER A 102 0.61 0.09 -11.93
N GLU A 103 0.28 1.35 -12.22
CA GLU A 103 1.17 2.50 -12.16
C GLU A 103 0.59 3.52 -11.19
N TRP A 104 1.42 4.04 -10.29
CA TRP A 104 1.01 4.89 -9.18
C TRP A 104 1.72 6.23 -9.18
N GLN A 105 1.07 7.22 -8.59
CA GLN A 105 1.59 8.54 -8.25
C GLN A 105 1.50 8.77 -6.74
N VAL A 106 2.40 9.61 -6.24
CA VAL A 106 2.54 9.91 -4.80
C VAL A 106 2.65 11.40 -4.62
N ASP A 107 1.91 11.94 -3.64
CA ASP A 107 2.06 13.29 -3.10
C ASP A 107 1.87 13.21 -1.58
N LEU A 108 2.98 13.14 -0.86
CA LEU A 108 3.00 12.98 0.58
C LEU A 108 3.85 14.07 1.23
N ALA A 109 3.42 14.48 2.42
CA ALA A 109 4.21 15.30 3.32
C ALA A 109 4.52 14.51 4.60
N VAL A 110 5.77 14.56 5.05
CA VAL A 110 6.26 13.91 6.26
C VAL A 110 6.74 14.97 7.21
N ASN A 111 6.05 15.13 8.34
CA ASN A 111 6.34 16.16 9.33
C ASN A 111 6.51 15.58 10.73
N GLY A 112 7.11 16.35 11.64
CA GLY A 112 7.28 15.98 13.04
C GLY A 112 8.65 15.39 13.35
N TYR A 113 8.77 14.64 14.43
CA TYR A 113 10.04 14.02 14.82
C TYR A 113 10.32 12.75 14.02
N ALA A 114 11.60 12.48 13.75
CA ALA A 114 12.00 11.27 13.00
C ALA A 114 11.61 9.98 13.73
N ALA A 115 11.50 10.00 15.06
CA ALA A 115 11.05 8.86 15.87
C ALA A 115 9.54 8.63 15.77
N SER A 116 8.73 9.68 15.48
CA SER A 116 7.27 9.60 15.35
C SER A 116 6.79 10.49 14.20
N PRO A 117 7.08 10.14 12.94
CA PRO A 117 6.73 10.97 11.80
C PRO A 117 5.23 10.95 11.54
N ARG A 118 4.69 12.09 11.16
CA ARG A 118 3.31 12.23 10.70
C ARG A 118 3.30 12.33 9.19
N ILE A 119 2.63 11.38 8.56
CA ILE A 119 2.52 11.32 7.10
C ILE A 119 1.13 11.78 6.70
N THR A 120 1.06 12.77 5.82
CA THR A 120 -0.20 13.26 5.23
C THR A 120 -0.10 13.26 3.71
N GLY A 121 -1.26 13.23 3.04
CA GLY A 121 -1.32 13.25 1.59
C GLY A 121 -1.93 12.00 0.99
N SER A 122 -1.64 11.73 -0.27
CA SER A 122 -2.27 10.63 -0.98
C SER A 122 -1.33 9.88 -1.93
N VAL A 123 -1.68 8.62 -2.13
CA VAL A 123 -1.16 7.75 -3.18
C VAL A 123 -2.34 7.31 -4.03
N SER A 124 -2.26 7.48 -5.35
CA SER A 124 -3.32 7.07 -6.26
C SER A 124 -2.75 6.44 -7.52
N ALA A 125 -3.48 5.48 -8.11
CA ALA A 125 -3.03 4.89 -9.35
C ALA A 125 -3.36 5.79 -10.54
N VAL A 126 -2.44 5.81 -11.49
CA VAL A 126 -2.63 6.42 -12.80
C VAL A 126 -3.45 5.47 -13.69
N ARG A 127 -3.19 4.15 -13.53
CA ARG A 127 -3.87 3.06 -14.23
C ARG A 127 -3.53 1.72 -13.59
N GLY A 128 -4.32 0.70 -13.87
CA GLY A 128 -4.03 -0.64 -13.43
C GLY A 128 -5.05 -1.66 -13.90
N THR A 129 -4.62 -2.92 -13.93
CA THR A 129 -5.46 -4.09 -14.19
C THR A 129 -5.16 -5.16 -13.18
N LEU A 130 -6.18 -5.94 -12.82
CA LEU A 130 -6.10 -7.09 -11.94
C LEU A 130 -6.64 -8.31 -12.68
N ASP A 131 -5.77 -9.30 -12.99
CA ASP A 131 -6.22 -10.63 -13.38
C ASP A 131 -6.70 -11.37 -12.13
N PHE A 132 -7.99 -11.62 -12.06
CA PHE A 132 -8.61 -12.37 -10.99
C PHE A 132 -9.40 -13.55 -11.57
N LEU A 133 -8.94 -14.78 -11.29
CA LEU A 133 -9.51 -16.02 -11.79
C LEU A 133 -9.63 -16.08 -13.33
N GLY A 134 -8.63 -15.53 -14.04
CA GLY A 134 -8.58 -15.50 -15.50
C GLY A 134 -9.51 -14.46 -16.15
N ARG A 135 -9.89 -13.45 -15.39
CA ARG A 135 -10.64 -12.29 -15.85
C ARG A 135 -9.89 -11.01 -15.50
N ASP A 136 -9.76 -10.13 -16.48
CA ASP A 136 -9.14 -8.82 -16.29
C ASP A 136 -10.16 -7.84 -15.72
N PHE A 137 -9.81 -7.24 -14.60
CA PHE A 137 -10.55 -6.17 -13.94
C PHE A 137 -9.76 -4.87 -14.08
N ASP A 138 -10.38 -3.83 -14.59
CA ASP A 138 -9.77 -2.52 -14.72
C ASP A 138 -9.87 -1.74 -13.41
N LEU A 139 -8.80 -1.07 -13.03
CA LEU A 139 -8.75 -0.22 -11.86
C LEU A 139 -9.53 1.07 -12.12
N ILE A 140 -10.68 1.24 -11.44
CA ILE A 140 -11.57 2.39 -11.59
C ILE A 140 -11.49 3.40 -10.46
N ARG A 141 -10.95 3.00 -9.31
CA ARG A 141 -10.73 3.84 -8.13
C ARG A 141 -9.47 3.40 -7.38
N SER A 142 -8.71 4.35 -6.87
CA SER A 142 -7.42 4.03 -6.27
C SER A 142 -6.94 5.15 -5.35
N ASP A 143 -7.70 5.42 -4.31
CA ASP A 143 -7.40 6.50 -3.35
C ASP A 143 -6.87 5.88 -2.05
N VAL A 144 -5.60 6.18 -1.74
CA VAL A 144 -4.94 5.78 -0.50
C VAL A 144 -4.52 7.04 0.23
N ARG A 145 -5.19 7.37 1.34
CA ARG A 145 -5.02 8.63 2.08
C ARG A 145 -4.33 8.45 3.41
N PHE A 146 -3.28 9.22 3.60
CA PHE A 146 -2.56 9.34 4.86
C PHE A 146 -3.05 10.57 5.63
N LEU A 147 -3.50 10.38 6.87
CA LEU A 147 -4.19 11.41 7.65
C LEU A 147 -3.31 12.04 8.74
N GLY A 148 -2.04 11.68 8.84
CA GLY A 148 -1.10 12.26 9.83
C GLY A 148 -1.32 11.76 11.25
N GLY A 149 -1.93 10.61 11.44
CA GLY A 149 -2.07 9.96 12.74
C GLY A 149 -0.70 9.52 13.31
N PRO A 150 -0.66 9.14 14.59
CA PRO A 150 0.56 8.62 15.22
C PRO A 150 1.01 7.27 14.63
N GLU A 151 0.06 6.49 14.13
CA GLU A 151 0.32 5.24 13.41
C GLU A 151 0.19 5.48 11.90
N ILE A 152 1.06 4.83 11.12
CA ILE A 152 1.01 4.89 9.66
C ILE A 152 -0.04 3.88 9.18
N ASP A 153 -1.30 4.30 9.20
CA ASP A 153 -2.46 3.49 8.83
C ASP A 153 -3.37 4.27 7.86
N PRO A 154 -3.10 4.21 6.56
CA PRO A 154 -3.86 4.97 5.57
C PRO A 154 -5.27 4.42 5.38
N LEU A 155 -6.17 5.30 4.94
CA LEU A 155 -7.48 4.92 4.44
C LEU A 155 -7.37 4.47 2.98
N LEU A 156 -7.97 3.33 2.69
CA LEU A 156 -8.05 2.72 1.36
C LEU A 156 -9.44 2.92 0.77
N ASP A 157 -9.49 3.31 -0.50
CA ASP A 157 -10.67 3.21 -1.36
C ASP A 157 -10.20 2.83 -2.77
N VAL A 158 -10.06 1.52 -2.98
CA VAL A 158 -9.57 0.93 -4.23
C VAL A 158 -10.67 0.06 -4.81
N ALA A 159 -10.96 0.20 -6.11
CA ALA A 159 -11.96 -0.61 -6.78
C ALA A 159 -11.51 -1.00 -8.18
N PHE A 160 -11.79 -2.25 -8.51
CA PHE A 160 -11.58 -2.84 -9.83
C PHE A 160 -12.92 -3.25 -10.41
N GLU A 161 -13.08 -3.12 -11.72
CA GLU A 161 -14.31 -3.42 -12.45
C GLU A 161 -14.05 -4.33 -13.63
N HIS A 162 -14.94 -5.29 -13.83
CA HIS A 162 -15.00 -6.12 -15.02
C HIS A 162 -16.39 -6.03 -15.64
N GLU A 163 -16.44 -5.61 -16.90
CA GLU A 163 -17.69 -5.42 -17.64
C GLU A 163 -17.97 -6.63 -18.54
N ARG A 164 -19.21 -7.12 -18.51
CA ARG A 164 -19.77 -8.13 -19.41
C ARG A 164 -21.07 -7.60 -20.01
N GLU A 165 -21.57 -8.28 -21.02
CA GLU A 165 -22.82 -7.89 -21.72
C GLU A 165 -24.02 -7.76 -20.79
N ASP A 166 -24.09 -8.57 -19.73
CA ASP A 166 -25.26 -8.72 -18.86
C ASP A 166 -25.02 -8.26 -17.41
N ILE A 167 -23.76 -7.99 -17.04
CA ILE A 167 -23.39 -7.61 -15.67
C ILE A 167 -22.04 -6.90 -15.64
N THR A 168 -21.95 -5.87 -14.83
CA THR A 168 -20.68 -5.25 -14.43
C THR A 168 -20.38 -5.69 -12.99
N GLY A 169 -19.24 -6.34 -12.79
CA GLY A 169 -18.79 -6.79 -11.47
C GLY A 169 -17.66 -5.91 -10.95
N ARG A 170 -17.70 -5.59 -9.64
CA ARG A 170 -16.69 -4.78 -8.96
C ARG A 170 -16.10 -5.50 -7.77
N ILE A 171 -14.80 -5.39 -7.61
CA ILE A 171 -14.06 -5.81 -6.43
C ILE A 171 -13.56 -4.53 -5.74
N ALA A 172 -14.03 -4.26 -4.54
CA ALA A 172 -13.68 -3.06 -3.79
C ALA A 172 -12.94 -3.40 -2.50
N VAL A 173 -11.88 -2.64 -2.20
CA VAL A 173 -11.14 -2.69 -0.93
C VAL A 173 -11.27 -1.34 -0.28
N ARG A 174 -11.89 -1.29 0.90
CA ARG A 174 -12.15 -0.05 1.63
C ARG A 174 -11.75 -0.18 3.10
N GLY A 175 -11.59 0.95 3.77
CA GLY A 175 -11.28 0.99 5.19
C GLY A 175 -9.83 1.30 5.49
N ARG A 176 -9.37 1.01 6.69
CA ARG A 176 -7.98 1.21 7.10
C ARG A 176 -7.09 0.10 6.54
N ALA A 177 -5.83 0.41 6.25
CA ALA A 177 -4.88 -0.60 5.76
C ALA A 177 -4.62 -1.71 6.79
N SER A 178 -4.78 -1.43 8.09
CA SER A 178 -4.70 -2.40 9.17
C SER A 178 -5.92 -3.34 9.26
N ASP A 179 -7.09 -2.89 8.74
CA ASP A 179 -8.36 -3.66 8.73
C ASP A 179 -9.11 -3.41 7.41
N PRO A 180 -8.62 -3.93 6.28
CA PRO A 180 -9.22 -3.71 4.98
C PRO A 180 -10.47 -4.57 4.80
N GLN A 181 -11.55 -3.95 4.33
CA GLN A 181 -12.80 -4.61 4.00
C GLN A 181 -12.86 -4.85 2.49
N LEU A 182 -13.03 -6.12 2.12
CA LEU A 182 -13.24 -6.55 0.74
C LEU A 182 -14.74 -6.69 0.48
N ALA A 183 -15.23 -6.09 -0.60
CA ALA A 183 -16.62 -6.17 -1.02
C ALA A 183 -16.72 -6.55 -2.51
N PHE A 184 -17.74 -7.34 -2.84
CA PHE A 184 -18.09 -7.69 -4.22
C PHE A 184 -19.42 -7.05 -4.56
N GLU A 185 -19.42 -6.16 -5.53
CA GLU A 185 -20.57 -5.38 -5.96
C GLU A 185 -20.90 -5.70 -7.42
N SER A 186 -22.14 -5.49 -7.87
CA SER A 186 -22.50 -5.62 -9.28
C SER A 186 -23.59 -4.66 -9.72
N GLU A 187 -23.66 -4.46 -11.04
CA GLU A 187 -24.73 -3.76 -11.71
C GLU A 187 -25.23 -4.60 -12.90
N PRO A 188 -26.53 -5.06 -12.89
CA PRO A 188 -27.52 -4.86 -11.84
C PRO A 188 -27.12 -5.50 -10.50
N ALA A 189 -27.66 -4.96 -9.40
CA ALA A 189 -27.30 -5.42 -8.05
C ALA A 189 -27.71 -6.87 -7.82
N LEU A 190 -26.74 -7.68 -7.38
CA LEU A 190 -26.93 -9.08 -6.96
C LEU A 190 -26.47 -9.25 -5.50
N PRO A 191 -26.95 -10.30 -4.80
CA PRO A 191 -26.35 -10.74 -3.55
C PRO A 191 -24.84 -10.99 -3.73
N GLU A 192 -24.03 -10.63 -2.75
CA GLU A 192 -22.57 -10.70 -2.84
C GLU A 192 -22.05 -12.09 -3.23
N GLU A 193 -22.68 -13.15 -2.71
CA GLU A 193 -22.35 -14.55 -3.03
C GLU A 193 -22.65 -14.95 -4.49
N GLU A 194 -23.45 -14.17 -5.22
CA GLU A 194 -23.80 -14.43 -6.62
C GLU A 194 -22.94 -13.62 -7.60
N VAL A 195 -22.32 -12.53 -7.14
CA VAL A 195 -21.56 -11.61 -7.99
C VAL A 195 -20.39 -12.33 -8.66
N LEU A 196 -19.51 -12.95 -7.88
CA LEU A 196 -18.32 -13.62 -8.40
C LEU A 196 -18.65 -14.78 -9.35
N PRO A 197 -19.53 -15.74 -9.00
CA PRO A 197 -19.93 -16.80 -9.94
C PRO A 197 -20.49 -16.26 -11.26
N ARG A 198 -21.28 -15.18 -11.19
CA ARG A 198 -21.88 -14.57 -12.38
C ARG A 198 -20.84 -13.87 -13.25
N VAL A 199 -19.94 -13.09 -12.63
CA VAL A 199 -18.90 -12.34 -13.33
C VAL A 199 -17.86 -13.29 -13.93
N ILE A 200 -17.41 -14.29 -13.20
CA ILE A 200 -16.35 -15.21 -13.63
C ILE A 200 -16.88 -16.23 -14.67
N PHE A 201 -17.99 -16.90 -14.36
CA PHE A 201 -18.48 -18.05 -15.14
C PHE A 201 -19.69 -17.74 -16.05
N GLY A 202 -20.35 -16.58 -15.87
CA GLY A 202 -21.55 -16.23 -16.62
C GLY A 202 -22.79 -17.05 -16.23
N THR A 203 -22.76 -17.79 -15.12
CA THR A 203 -23.84 -18.65 -14.66
C THR A 203 -24.28 -18.25 -13.25
N ASN A 204 -25.59 -18.35 -12.98
CA ASN A 204 -26.09 -18.25 -11.62
C ASN A 204 -26.02 -19.63 -10.91
N ARG A 205 -26.05 -19.62 -9.58
CA ARG A 205 -25.99 -20.85 -8.75
C ARG A 205 -27.00 -21.92 -9.14
N GLN A 206 -28.17 -21.54 -9.68
CA GLN A 206 -29.23 -22.44 -10.07
C GLN A 206 -28.87 -23.28 -11.31
N SER A 207 -28.07 -22.76 -12.23
CA SER A 207 -27.64 -23.51 -13.42
C SER A 207 -26.57 -24.55 -13.12
N LEU A 208 -25.77 -24.38 -12.07
CA LEU A 208 -24.76 -25.35 -11.64
C LEU A 208 -25.42 -26.59 -10.98
N SER A 209 -26.49 -26.40 -10.20
CA SER A 209 -27.20 -27.50 -9.57
C SER A 209 -28.02 -28.31 -10.58
N ALA A 210 -28.52 -27.72 -11.67
CA ALA A 210 -29.25 -28.41 -12.72
C ALA A 210 -28.34 -29.32 -13.60
N ALA A 211 -27.09 -28.89 -13.82
CA ALA A 211 -26.13 -29.70 -14.58
C ALA A 211 -25.63 -30.93 -13.82
N GLN A 212 -25.64 -30.93 -12.49
CA GLN A 212 -25.31 -32.10 -11.66
C GLN A 212 -26.47 -33.08 -11.49
N GLY A 213 -27.71 -32.66 -11.73
CA GLY A 213 -28.90 -33.50 -11.63
C GLY A 213 -29.17 -34.43 -12.83
N ILE A 214 -28.41 -34.33 -13.92
CA ILE A 214 -28.60 -35.10 -15.15
C ILE A 214 -27.66 -36.32 -15.22
N GLN A 215 -26.80 -36.54 -14.23
CA GLN A 215 -25.92 -37.73 -14.16
C GLN A 215 -26.35 -38.72 -13.06
N LEU A 216 -27.63 -39.11 -13.03
CA LEU A 216 -28.10 -40.27 -12.29
C LEU A 216 -28.97 -41.16 -13.20
#